data_224686efdde1279dd12e75ac0f5f4d18
#
_entry.id   224686efdde1279dd12e75ac0f5f4d18
#
_cell.length_a   1.000
_cell.length_b   1.000
_cell.length_c   1.000
_cell.angle_alpha   90.00
_cell.angle_beta   90.00
_cell.angle_gamma   90.00
#
_symmetry.space_group_name_H-M   'P 1'
#
loop_
_entity.id
_entity.type
_entity.pdbx_description
1 polymer ?
#
loop_
_entity_poly.entity_id
_entity_poly.type
_entity_poly.pdbx_seq_one_letter_code
_entity_poly.pdbx_strand_id
1 'polypeptide(L)'
;MARDSSTIFYKELIKRTLKARENYVLEIASNDGTFLQPFVKNGYKVIGIDPAKNIARIARKNGVSTRAEFWNSKTALSLLKEQGPARIIFARNVLAHAADIRDFVKGMALSLHKDGVLAIEVHYAGAILKGLQYDSIYHEHLCYFTLKPIEHLLNQFGLYVFDIMASSISGGAIIVYAKKQKIEEK
;
A
#
# COMPACT_ATOMS: atom_id res chain seq x y z
N MET A 1 2.94 2.09 -20.29
CA MET A 1 1.88 1.60 -19.36
C MET A 1 2.26 1.67 -17.89
N ALA A 2 3.17 0.85 -17.33
CA ALA A 2 3.45 0.89 -15.88
C ALA A 2 4.00 2.23 -15.36
N ARG A 3 4.86 2.91 -16.12
CA ARG A 3 5.42 4.23 -15.74
C ARG A 3 4.37 5.34 -15.70
N ASP A 4 3.37 5.31 -16.58
CA ASP A 4 2.28 6.29 -16.58
C ASP A 4 1.37 6.05 -15.38
N SER A 5 1.05 4.79 -15.08
CA SER A 5 0.25 4.40 -13.91
C SER A 5 0.94 4.81 -12.59
N SER A 6 2.27 4.64 -12.47
CA SER A 6 3.01 5.04 -11.27
C SER A 6 3.01 6.57 -11.06
N THR A 7 3.08 7.33 -12.14
CA THR A 7 3.03 8.79 -12.09
C THR A 7 1.63 9.29 -11.70
N ILE A 8 0.58 8.67 -12.23
CA ILE A 8 -0.80 8.97 -11.87
C ILE A 8 -1.05 8.64 -10.40
N PHE A 9 -0.66 7.44 -9.96
CA PHE A 9 -0.78 7.02 -8.56
C PHE A 9 -0.06 7.99 -7.61
N TYR A 10 1.18 8.36 -7.93
CA TYR A 10 1.94 9.35 -7.17
C TYR A 10 1.16 10.67 -7.02
N LYS A 11 0.67 11.26 -8.13
CA LYS A 11 -0.07 12.52 -8.13
C LYS A 11 -1.32 12.44 -7.25
N GLU A 12 -2.09 11.35 -7.38
CA GLU A 12 -3.31 11.15 -6.60
C GLU A 12 -3.03 10.95 -5.10
N LEU A 13 -1.96 10.25 -4.76
CA LEU A 13 -1.57 10.04 -3.36
C LEU A 13 -1.06 11.34 -2.72
N ILE A 14 -0.26 12.13 -3.44
CA ILE A 14 0.25 13.41 -2.93
C ILE A 14 -0.87 14.45 -2.71
N LYS A 15 -1.92 14.47 -3.52
CA LYS A 15 -3.08 15.33 -3.29
C LYS A 15 -3.76 15.08 -1.94
N ARG A 16 -3.70 13.84 -1.44
CA ARG A 16 -4.33 13.38 -0.20
C ARG A 16 -3.41 13.47 1.01
N THR A 17 -2.13 13.78 0.80
CA THR A 17 -1.15 13.92 1.86
C THR A 17 -0.87 15.40 2.13
N LEU A 18 -0.72 15.76 3.39
CA LEU A 18 -0.16 17.06 3.74
C LEU A 18 1.29 17.11 3.22
N LYS A 19 1.69 18.22 2.59
CA LYS A 19 2.98 18.41 1.87
C LYS A 19 4.25 18.26 2.74
N ALA A 20 4.22 17.55 3.84
CA ALA A 20 5.38 17.31 4.68
C ALA A 20 6.29 16.26 4.00
N ARG A 21 7.47 16.68 3.56
CA ARG A 21 8.54 15.79 3.10
C ARG A 21 9.31 15.15 4.26
N GLU A 22 8.90 15.45 5.48
CA GLU A 22 9.41 14.83 6.69
C GLU A 22 9.03 13.36 6.73
N ASN A 23 9.90 12.53 7.28
CA ASN A 23 9.78 11.08 7.29
C ASN A 23 9.99 10.45 5.90
N TYR A 24 9.40 9.28 5.66
CA TYR A 24 9.61 8.52 4.42
C TYR A 24 8.31 7.95 3.87
N VAL A 25 8.40 7.50 2.62
CA VAL A 25 7.34 6.75 1.92
C VAL A 25 7.69 5.27 1.96
N LEU A 26 6.77 4.44 2.40
CA LEU A 26 6.91 2.99 2.47
C LEU A 26 5.99 2.32 1.44
N GLU A 27 6.56 1.48 0.59
CA GLU A 27 5.80 0.55 -0.24
C GLU A 27 5.99 -0.89 0.26
N ILE A 28 4.87 -1.57 0.52
CA ILE A 28 4.84 -2.98 0.90
C ILE A 28 4.57 -3.81 -0.36
N ALA A 29 5.36 -4.87 -0.59
CA ALA A 29 5.46 -5.61 -1.85
C ALA A 29 5.87 -4.69 -3.00
N SER A 30 7.00 -4.00 -2.80
CA SER A 30 7.45 -2.92 -3.69
C SER A 30 7.96 -3.39 -5.05
N ASN A 31 8.07 -4.69 -5.26
CA ASN A 31 8.56 -5.27 -6.49
C ASN A 31 9.90 -4.61 -6.91
N ASP A 32 10.07 -4.25 -8.17
CA ASP A 32 11.25 -3.59 -8.74
C ASP A 32 11.39 -2.09 -8.39
N GLY A 33 10.50 -1.56 -7.55
CA GLY A 33 10.48 -0.17 -7.11
C GLY A 33 9.82 0.81 -8.09
N THR A 34 9.18 0.34 -9.15
CA THR A 34 8.58 1.19 -10.19
C THR A 34 7.63 2.24 -9.61
N PHE A 35 6.82 1.92 -8.59
CA PHE A 35 5.87 2.86 -7.98
C PHE A 35 6.52 3.81 -6.97
N LEU A 36 7.70 3.51 -6.45
CA LEU A 36 8.50 4.43 -5.64
C LEU A 36 9.33 5.42 -6.47
N GLN A 37 9.59 5.13 -7.75
CA GLN A 37 10.40 6.00 -8.62
C GLN A 37 9.90 7.45 -8.71
N PRO A 38 8.59 7.74 -8.86
CA PRO A 38 8.11 9.11 -8.87
C PRO A 38 8.40 9.86 -7.56
N PHE A 39 8.36 9.17 -6.41
CA PHE A 39 8.70 9.76 -5.12
C PHE A 39 10.21 10.08 -5.03
N VAL A 40 11.07 9.16 -5.46
CA VAL A 40 12.54 9.39 -5.52
C VAL A 40 12.84 10.61 -6.37
N LYS A 41 12.27 10.70 -7.59
CA LYS A 41 12.47 11.83 -8.51
C LYS A 41 12.01 13.18 -7.94
N ASN A 42 11.07 13.15 -7.00
CA ASN A 42 10.56 14.35 -6.32
C ASN A 42 11.21 14.58 -4.95
N GLY A 43 12.32 13.89 -4.65
CA GLY A 43 13.14 14.13 -3.45
C GLY A 43 12.60 13.55 -2.16
N TYR A 44 11.68 12.57 -2.23
CA TYR A 44 11.22 11.84 -1.04
C TYR A 44 12.20 10.75 -0.66
N LYS A 45 12.41 10.56 0.63
CA LYS A 45 13.03 9.34 1.15
C LYS A 45 12.04 8.18 0.97
N VAL A 46 12.49 7.07 0.40
CA VAL A 46 11.64 5.91 0.12
C VAL A 46 12.23 4.64 0.69
N ILE A 47 11.37 3.72 1.09
CA ILE A 47 11.74 2.37 1.51
C ILE A 47 10.74 1.40 0.87
N GLY A 48 11.26 0.39 0.17
CA GLY A 48 10.49 -0.74 -0.31
C GLY A 48 10.70 -1.97 0.57
N ILE A 49 9.66 -2.77 0.73
CA ILE A 49 9.74 -4.12 1.34
C ILE A 49 9.24 -5.12 0.32
N ASP A 50 10.07 -6.10 -0.04
CA ASP A 50 9.69 -7.17 -0.97
C ASP A 50 10.47 -8.45 -0.63
N PRO A 51 9.83 -9.63 -0.47
CA PRO A 51 10.52 -10.84 -0.07
C PRO A 51 11.44 -11.42 -1.16
N ALA A 52 11.21 -11.08 -2.43
CA ALA A 52 11.97 -11.59 -3.57
C ALA A 52 13.35 -10.92 -3.67
N LYS A 53 14.40 -11.59 -3.21
CA LYS A 53 15.79 -11.07 -3.15
C LYS A 53 16.31 -10.57 -4.50
N ASN A 54 15.99 -11.28 -5.60
CA ASN A 54 16.37 -10.89 -6.96
C ASN A 54 15.69 -9.59 -7.39
N ILE A 55 14.41 -9.43 -7.08
CA ILE A 55 13.60 -8.24 -7.39
C ILE A 55 14.04 -7.05 -6.54
N ALA A 56 14.20 -7.23 -5.22
CA ALA A 56 14.73 -6.20 -4.33
C ALA A 56 16.12 -5.70 -4.78
N ARG A 57 16.96 -6.57 -5.38
CA ARG A 57 18.24 -6.17 -5.97
C ARG A 57 18.04 -5.26 -7.20
N ILE A 58 17.03 -5.53 -8.04
CA ILE A 58 16.69 -4.67 -9.17
C ILE A 58 16.24 -3.30 -8.68
N ALA A 59 15.32 -3.27 -7.70
CA ALA A 59 14.85 -2.02 -7.09
C ALA A 59 16.01 -1.16 -6.56
N ARG A 60 16.97 -1.77 -5.83
CA ARG A 60 18.15 -1.07 -5.35
C ARG A 60 19.05 -0.52 -6.47
N LYS A 61 19.22 -1.27 -7.57
CA LYS A 61 19.92 -0.77 -8.76
C LYS A 61 19.22 0.43 -9.40
N ASN A 62 17.90 0.50 -9.28
CA ASN A 62 17.08 1.61 -9.75
C ASN A 62 17.02 2.78 -8.74
N GLY A 63 17.83 2.77 -7.68
CA GLY A 63 17.88 3.83 -6.66
C GLY A 63 16.78 3.79 -5.61
N VAL A 64 16.04 2.69 -5.50
CA VAL A 64 15.02 2.47 -4.48
C VAL A 64 15.59 1.63 -3.35
N SER A 65 15.69 2.20 -2.14
CA SER A 65 16.10 1.45 -0.95
C SER A 65 15.06 0.37 -0.65
N THR A 66 15.41 -0.91 -0.81
CA THR A 66 14.48 -2.03 -0.66
C THR A 66 15.06 -3.10 0.26
N ARG A 67 14.28 -3.52 1.27
CA ARG A 67 14.60 -4.62 2.17
C ARG A 67 14.01 -5.92 1.61
N ALA A 68 14.81 -6.99 1.58
CA ALA A 68 14.36 -8.30 1.08
C ALA A 68 13.76 -9.12 2.24
N GLU A 69 12.55 -8.77 2.66
CA GLU A 69 11.86 -9.32 3.82
C GLU A 69 10.36 -9.46 3.55
N PHE A 70 9.71 -10.41 4.23
CA PHE A 70 8.24 -10.44 4.29
C PHE A 70 7.73 -9.33 5.20
N TRP A 71 6.60 -8.73 4.79
CA TRP A 71 5.90 -7.76 5.62
C TRP A 71 5.06 -8.45 6.69
N ASN A 72 5.23 -8.01 7.93
CA ASN A 72 4.48 -8.43 9.10
C ASN A 72 4.70 -7.41 10.25
N SER A 73 4.04 -7.58 11.38
CA SER A 73 4.20 -6.67 12.53
C SER A 73 5.63 -6.65 13.09
N LYS A 74 6.39 -7.74 13.00
CA LYS A 74 7.79 -7.81 13.45
C LYS A 74 8.69 -6.97 12.55
N THR A 75 8.58 -7.10 11.23
CA THR A 75 9.32 -6.26 10.26
C THR A 75 8.93 -4.78 10.42
N ALA A 76 7.64 -4.50 10.65
CA ALA A 76 7.13 -3.17 10.92
C ALA A 76 7.78 -2.53 12.16
N LEU A 77 7.88 -3.26 13.27
CA LEU A 77 8.52 -2.79 14.51
C LEU A 77 10.02 -2.54 14.34
N SER A 78 10.73 -3.42 13.62
CA SER A 78 12.15 -3.21 13.28
C SER A 78 12.33 -1.93 12.48
N LEU A 79 11.52 -1.74 11.44
CA LEU A 79 11.58 -0.56 10.59
C LEU A 79 11.22 0.73 11.38
N LEU A 80 10.20 0.67 12.22
CA LEU A 80 9.80 1.79 13.08
C LEU A 80 10.92 2.21 14.04
N LYS A 81 11.64 1.23 14.64
CA LYS A 81 12.78 1.49 15.53
C LYS A 81 13.95 2.15 14.79
N GLU A 82 14.21 1.75 13.55
CA GLU A 82 15.35 2.22 12.77
C GLU A 82 15.09 3.56 12.07
N GLN A 83 13.88 3.77 11.56
CA GLN A 83 13.55 4.86 10.64
C GLN A 83 12.48 5.82 11.17
N GLY A 84 11.84 5.48 12.29
CA GLY A 84 10.65 6.18 12.76
C GLY A 84 9.40 5.83 11.93
N PRO A 85 8.28 6.56 12.13
CA PRO A 85 7.04 6.30 11.42
C PRO A 85 7.06 6.81 9.97
N ALA A 86 6.41 6.09 9.06
CA ALA A 86 6.28 6.47 7.66
C ALA A 86 5.17 7.51 7.47
N ARG A 87 5.40 8.54 6.67
CA ARG A 87 4.39 9.55 6.34
C ARG A 87 3.34 9.03 5.36
N ILE A 88 3.77 8.20 4.43
CA ILE A 88 2.95 7.53 3.45
C ILE A 88 3.27 6.05 3.50
N ILE A 89 2.24 5.22 3.58
CA ILE A 89 2.36 3.78 3.36
C ILE A 89 1.43 3.41 2.22
N PHE A 90 1.91 2.61 1.29
CA PHE A 90 1.02 2.02 0.32
C PHE A 90 1.36 0.55 0.03
N ALA A 91 0.32 -0.20 -0.32
CA ALA A 91 0.40 -1.60 -0.69
C ALA A 91 -0.54 -1.86 -1.87
N ARG A 92 -0.02 -2.44 -2.93
CA ARG A 92 -0.76 -2.60 -4.17
C ARG A 92 -0.85 -4.06 -4.56
N ASN A 93 -2.10 -4.54 -4.70
CA ASN A 93 -2.40 -5.92 -5.12
C ASN A 93 -1.64 -6.99 -4.33
N VAL A 94 -1.44 -6.79 -3.03
CA VAL A 94 -0.73 -7.72 -2.14
C VAL A 94 -1.59 -8.19 -0.97
N LEU A 95 -2.58 -7.40 -0.55
CA LEU A 95 -3.39 -7.74 0.63
C LEU A 95 -4.14 -9.06 0.45
N ALA A 96 -4.56 -9.39 -0.78
CA ALA A 96 -5.20 -10.66 -1.11
C ALA A 96 -4.29 -11.88 -0.95
N HIS A 97 -2.97 -11.69 -0.97
CA HIS A 97 -1.96 -12.75 -0.84
C HIS A 97 -1.44 -12.92 0.61
N ALA A 98 -1.90 -12.07 1.55
CA ALA A 98 -1.42 -12.12 2.92
C ALA A 98 -2.04 -13.30 3.67
N ALA A 99 -1.22 -14.27 4.11
CA ALA A 99 -1.67 -15.43 4.87
C ALA A 99 -2.25 -15.02 6.25
N ASP A 100 -1.63 -14.04 6.92
CA ASP A 100 -2.18 -13.39 8.11
C ASP A 100 -2.47 -11.91 7.81
N ILE A 101 -3.67 -11.67 7.32
CA ILE A 101 -4.13 -10.33 6.93
C ILE A 101 -4.20 -9.38 8.14
N ARG A 102 -4.49 -9.91 9.34
CA ARG A 102 -4.58 -9.09 10.56
C ARG A 102 -3.20 -8.61 10.99
N ASP A 103 -2.20 -9.48 10.97
CA ASP A 103 -0.82 -9.09 11.27
C ASP A 103 -0.25 -8.16 10.20
N PHE A 104 -0.61 -8.36 8.94
CA PHE A 104 -0.25 -7.48 7.82
C PHE A 104 -0.74 -6.04 8.05
N VAL A 105 -2.04 -5.87 8.38
CA VAL A 105 -2.64 -4.56 8.65
C VAL A 105 -2.16 -3.96 9.98
N LYS A 106 -1.95 -4.79 11.01
CA LYS A 106 -1.32 -4.36 12.27
C LYS A 106 0.05 -3.74 12.03
N GLY A 107 0.87 -4.36 11.17
CA GLY A 107 2.16 -3.80 10.77
C GLY A 107 2.03 -2.41 10.12
N MET A 108 1.05 -2.21 9.22
CA MET A 108 0.77 -0.90 8.62
C MET A 108 0.40 0.14 9.68
N ALA A 109 -0.52 -0.21 10.58
CA ALA A 109 -0.97 0.69 11.65
C ALA A 109 0.19 1.09 12.57
N LEU A 110 1.08 0.16 12.94
CA LEU A 110 2.26 0.43 13.76
C LEU A 110 3.22 1.41 13.09
N SER A 111 3.47 1.21 11.79
CA SER A 111 4.47 1.98 11.03
C SER A 111 3.97 3.33 10.53
N LEU A 112 2.65 3.56 10.47
CA LEU A 112 2.08 4.81 9.95
C LEU A 112 2.27 5.95 10.97
N HIS A 113 2.70 7.12 10.48
CA HIS A 113 2.73 8.36 11.27
C HIS A 113 1.29 8.76 11.68
N LYS A 114 1.14 9.47 12.81
CA LYS A 114 -0.18 9.91 13.30
C LYS A 114 -0.97 10.73 12.26
N ASP A 115 -0.29 11.57 11.49
CA ASP A 115 -0.87 12.37 10.40
C ASP A 115 -0.54 11.77 9.01
N GLY A 116 -0.17 10.48 8.97
CA GLY A 116 0.17 9.78 7.75
C GLY A 116 -1.05 9.33 6.94
N VAL A 117 -0.80 8.96 5.69
CA VAL A 117 -1.81 8.40 4.80
C VAL A 117 -1.41 6.98 4.41
N LEU A 118 -2.34 6.06 4.57
CA LEU A 118 -2.28 4.71 4.06
C LEU A 118 -3.08 4.62 2.77
N ALA A 119 -2.54 3.97 1.73
CA ALA A 119 -3.25 3.64 0.50
C ALA A 119 -3.14 2.15 0.22
N ILE A 120 -4.27 1.47 0.06
CA ILE A 120 -4.33 0.04 -0.26
C ILE A 120 -5.07 -0.13 -1.57
N GLU A 121 -4.40 -0.68 -2.58
CA GLU A 121 -5.04 -1.08 -3.84
C GLU A 121 -5.35 -2.57 -3.80
N VAL A 122 -6.60 -2.91 -4.07
CA VAL A 122 -7.07 -4.29 -4.16
C VAL A 122 -7.94 -4.48 -5.39
N HIS A 123 -7.89 -5.66 -5.97
CA HIS A 123 -8.85 -6.09 -6.98
C HIS A 123 -10.25 -6.12 -6.36
N TYR A 124 -11.22 -5.43 -6.96
CA TYR A 124 -12.52 -5.23 -6.37
C TYR A 124 -13.46 -6.40 -6.67
N ALA A 125 -13.90 -7.12 -5.65
CA ALA A 125 -14.77 -8.29 -5.81
C ALA A 125 -16.04 -8.01 -6.61
N GLY A 126 -16.62 -6.81 -6.50
CA GLY A 126 -17.77 -6.40 -7.30
C GLY A 126 -17.45 -6.29 -8.79
N ALA A 127 -16.24 -5.89 -9.17
CA ALA A 127 -15.81 -5.86 -10.57
C ALA A 127 -15.57 -7.28 -11.11
N ILE A 128 -14.96 -8.16 -10.30
CA ILE A 128 -14.75 -9.56 -10.64
C ILE A 128 -16.08 -10.25 -10.97
N LEU A 129 -17.06 -10.10 -10.07
CA LEU A 129 -18.38 -10.72 -10.22
C LEU A 129 -19.14 -10.13 -11.44
N LYS A 130 -19.19 -8.79 -11.56
CA LYS A 130 -19.87 -8.12 -12.66
C LYS A 130 -19.24 -8.42 -14.03
N GLY A 131 -17.91 -8.51 -14.06
CA GLY A 131 -17.14 -8.75 -15.29
C GLY A 131 -16.94 -10.23 -15.61
N LEU A 132 -17.47 -11.16 -14.79
CA LEU A 132 -17.28 -12.61 -14.92
C LEU A 132 -15.79 -12.98 -15.08
N GLN A 133 -14.92 -12.35 -14.29
CA GLN A 133 -13.47 -12.49 -14.37
C GLN A 133 -13.01 -13.76 -13.65
N TYR A 134 -13.28 -14.92 -14.22
CA TYR A 134 -12.94 -16.23 -13.62
C TYR A 134 -11.43 -16.44 -13.45
N ASP A 135 -10.63 -15.84 -14.31
CA ASP A 135 -9.17 -15.85 -14.28
C ASP A 135 -8.60 -15.14 -13.05
N SER A 136 -9.40 -14.28 -12.39
CA SER A 136 -9.04 -13.65 -11.12
C SER A 136 -9.19 -14.58 -9.92
N ILE A 137 -9.84 -15.75 -10.09
CA ILE A 137 -10.08 -16.72 -9.02
C ILE A 137 -9.03 -17.83 -9.10
N TYR A 138 -7.96 -17.68 -8.33
CA TYR A 138 -6.86 -18.65 -8.28
C TYR A 138 -6.25 -18.74 -6.87
N HIS A 139 -5.46 -19.79 -6.63
CA HIS A 139 -4.99 -20.21 -5.31
C HIS A 139 -4.14 -19.18 -4.55
N GLU A 140 -3.51 -18.22 -5.24
CA GLU A 140 -2.73 -17.16 -4.58
C GLU A 140 -3.59 -16.03 -4.02
N HIS A 141 -4.85 -15.87 -4.51
CA HIS A 141 -5.80 -14.93 -3.96
C HIS A 141 -6.57 -15.57 -2.81
N LEU A 142 -6.07 -15.41 -1.60
CA LEU A 142 -6.68 -15.97 -0.37
C LEU A 142 -7.96 -15.24 0.03
N CYS A 143 -8.12 -13.99 -0.40
CA CYS A 143 -9.26 -13.12 -0.07
C CYS A 143 -9.68 -12.27 -1.27
N TYR A 144 -10.99 -11.99 -1.34
CA TYR A 144 -11.61 -11.08 -2.31
C TYR A 144 -12.34 -9.98 -1.56
N PHE A 145 -12.11 -8.72 -1.93
CA PHE A 145 -12.56 -7.59 -1.12
C PHE A 145 -13.65 -6.77 -1.80
N THR A 146 -14.66 -6.42 -1.01
CA THR A 146 -15.47 -5.22 -1.22
C THR A 146 -15.06 -4.15 -0.21
N LEU A 147 -15.61 -2.94 -0.30
CA LEU A 147 -15.20 -1.84 0.57
C LEU A 147 -15.47 -2.13 2.07
N LYS A 148 -16.68 -2.58 2.42
CA LYS A 148 -17.07 -2.80 3.83
C LYS A 148 -16.17 -3.75 4.62
N PRO A 149 -15.75 -4.93 4.10
CA PRO A 149 -14.76 -5.78 4.76
C PRO A 149 -13.41 -5.09 4.99
N ILE A 150 -12.95 -4.27 4.03
CA ILE A 150 -11.70 -3.51 4.19
C ILE A 150 -11.85 -2.47 5.32
N GLU A 151 -12.92 -1.69 5.32
CA GLU A 151 -13.22 -0.73 6.39
C GLU A 151 -13.26 -1.40 7.75
N HIS A 152 -13.99 -2.53 7.85
CA HIS A 152 -14.07 -3.29 9.09
C HIS A 152 -12.70 -3.76 9.57
N LEU A 153 -11.87 -4.31 8.67
CA LEU A 153 -10.52 -4.75 8.97
C LEU A 153 -9.63 -3.60 9.45
N LEU A 154 -9.63 -2.48 8.73
CA LEU A 154 -8.82 -1.31 9.07
C LEU A 154 -9.22 -0.68 10.41
N ASN A 155 -10.53 -0.56 10.67
CA ASN A 155 -11.05 0.01 11.91
C ASN A 155 -10.61 -0.76 13.16
N GLN A 156 -10.39 -2.08 13.07
CA GLN A 156 -9.88 -2.89 14.18
C GLN A 156 -8.46 -2.48 14.62
N PHE A 157 -7.72 -1.78 13.76
CA PHE A 157 -6.37 -1.29 14.02
C PHE A 157 -6.29 0.24 14.12
N GLY A 158 -7.42 0.93 14.29
CA GLY A 158 -7.47 2.38 14.40
C GLY A 158 -7.13 3.12 13.10
N LEU A 159 -7.38 2.49 11.97
CA LEU A 159 -7.24 3.08 10.64
C LEU A 159 -8.63 3.32 10.05
N TYR A 160 -8.93 4.57 9.70
CA TYR A 160 -10.25 4.99 9.23
C TYR A 160 -10.18 5.42 7.77
N VAL A 161 -11.02 4.81 6.94
CA VAL A 161 -11.15 5.17 5.53
C VAL A 161 -11.72 6.56 5.40
N PHE A 162 -11.11 7.39 4.56
CA PHE A 162 -11.57 8.77 4.31
C PHE A 162 -11.79 9.08 2.83
N ASP A 163 -11.27 8.26 1.92
CA ASP A 163 -11.47 8.43 0.48
C ASP A 163 -11.24 7.09 -0.24
N ILE A 164 -11.84 6.95 -1.41
CA ILE A 164 -11.68 5.82 -2.31
C ILE A 164 -11.52 6.29 -3.74
N MET A 165 -10.75 5.56 -4.53
CA MET A 165 -10.60 5.83 -5.96
C MET A 165 -10.71 4.52 -6.74
N ALA A 166 -11.48 4.55 -7.83
CA ALA A 166 -11.48 3.43 -8.78
C ALA A 166 -10.16 3.39 -9.56
N SER A 167 -9.68 2.19 -9.83
CA SER A 167 -8.51 1.92 -10.66
C SER A 167 -8.89 0.94 -11.77
N SER A 168 -8.41 1.18 -12.99
CA SER A 168 -8.66 0.30 -14.13
C SER A 168 -7.73 -0.91 -14.16
N ILE A 169 -6.82 -1.03 -13.20
CA ILE A 169 -5.87 -2.14 -13.12
C ILE A 169 -6.63 -3.45 -12.89
N SER A 170 -6.16 -4.52 -13.51
CA SER A 170 -6.70 -5.88 -13.37
C SER A 170 -8.21 -5.98 -13.62
N GLY A 171 -8.75 -5.23 -14.60
CA GLY A 171 -10.18 -5.28 -14.93
C GLY A 171 -11.10 -4.58 -13.93
N GLY A 172 -10.56 -3.91 -12.92
CA GLY A 172 -11.28 -3.12 -11.93
C GLY A 172 -10.79 -3.35 -10.50
N ALA A 173 -10.08 -2.36 -9.98
CA ALA A 173 -9.57 -2.32 -8.63
C ALA A 173 -10.11 -1.08 -7.90
N ILE A 174 -10.00 -1.05 -6.58
CA ILE A 174 -10.19 0.15 -5.78
C ILE A 174 -8.91 0.46 -5.00
N ILE A 175 -8.62 1.75 -4.85
CA ILE A 175 -7.62 2.25 -3.93
C ILE A 175 -8.37 2.86 -2.76
N VAL A 176 -8.12 2.31 -1.57
CA VAL A 176 -8.71 2.76 -0.31
C VAL A 176 -7.68 3.61 0.42
N TYR A 177 -8.04 4.85 0.77
CA TYR A 177 -7.20 5.76 1.54
C TYR A 177 -7.67 5.83 2.98
N ALA A 178 -6.74 5.61 3.93
CA ALA A 178 -7.04 5.62 5.35
C ALA A 178 -6.04 6.45 6.17
N LYS A 179 -6.47 6.87 7.37
CA LYS A 179 -5.70 7.62 8.37
C LYS A 179 -5.94 7.05 9.76
N LYS A 180 -5.04 7.37 10.70
CA LYS A 180 -5.23 7.03 12.14
C LYS A 180 -6.31 7.85 12.84
N GLN A 181 -6.66 9.01 12.32
CA GLN A 181 -7.68 9.87 12.90
C GLN A 181 -8.99 9.73 12.12
N LYS A 182 -10.09 9.51 12.84
CA LYS A 182 -11.41 9.58 12.26
C LYS A 182 -11.69 11.02 11.80
N ILE A 183 -12.12 11.19 10.55
CA ILE A 183 -12.56 12.52 10.07
C ILE A 183 -13.96 12.71 10.63
N GLU A 184 -14.15 13.76 11.46
CA GLU A 184 -15.48 14.20 11.85
C GLU A 184 -16.16 14.79 10.62
N GLU A 185 -17.30 14.24 10.25
CA GLU A 185 -18.17 14.85 9.23
C GLU A 185 -18.63 16.22 9.76
N LYS A 186 -18.33 17.27 9.00
CA LYS A 186 -18.82 18.62 9.28
C LYS A 186 -20.23 18.80 8.76
#